data_20a4caeca1d0cf973e8e5f9e9d4d4299
#
_entry.id   20a4caeca1d0cf973e8e5f9e9d4d4299
#
_cell.length_a   1.000
_cell.length_b   1.000
_cell.length_c   1.000
_cell.angle_alpha   90.00
_cell.angle_beta   90.00
_cell.angle_gamma   90.00
#
_symmetry.space_group_name_H-M   'P 1'
#
loop_
_entity.id
_entity.type
_entity.pdbx_description
1 polymer ?
#
loop_
_entity_poly.entity_id
_entity_poly.type
_entity_poly.pdbx_seq_one_letter_code
_entity_poly.pdbx_strand_id
1 'polypeptide(L)'
;MPTIILNIITEVSYTKIAISEDENIVYQCEIDHSKEDFVMIDSIMEQLPFRRDAIMKQMHLDVVDIKSIQYVVAEGGLLKPCESGVYEIDKTMVGDLIDGIGGDDIVNMAGLLAFTIANSLRIKSFVVDPASIDERSKLASFYSHPITRKKSLFHAMINKYLSKKYSQSINKNYEDLNIVFCHVSDRNVSVAAHKCGRVIDVNQAFMGFGPMGFFETGTLPISNVLDMLFKKYYTKDEMLKLINRNATFFSYISTNSQEEIIESLKNNDKTKFILEVMAYQIAKEIASHYITLEGKIDVIILSGKIFENKRFFKYLSKRIENLAPIVSYPKDYSMEAMIYNVLQVVNGKKKLKTYA
;
A
#
# COMPACT_ATOMS: atom_id res chain seq x y z
N MET A 1 26.84 -17.87 -4.34
CA MET A 1 26.51 -16.75 -5.22
C MET A 1 25.40 -15.97 -4.56
N PRO A 2 25.34 -14.64 -4.67
CA PRO A 2 24.22 -13.89 -4.11
C PRO A 2 22.91 -14.26 -4.79
N THR A 3 21.80 -14.09 -4.08
CA THR A 3 20.46 -14.25 -4.65
C THR A 3 20.06 -12.94 -5.35
N ILE A 4 19.82 -13.00 -6.66
CA ILE A 4 19.49 -11.83 -7.48
C ILE A 4 17.98 -11.77 -7.70
N ILE A 5 17.36 -10.68 -7.27
CA ILE A 5 15.88 -10.50 -7.29
C ILE A 5 15.52 -9.22 -8.01
N LEU A 6 14.61 -9.29 -8.97
CA LEU A 6 13.90 -8.14 -9.53
C LEU A 6 12.66 -7.85 -8.69
N ASN A 7 12.57 -6.67 -8.12
CA ASN A 7 11.45 -6.20 -7.31
C ASN A 7 10.63 -5.17 -8.11
N ILE A 8 9.28 -5.25 -8.06
CA ILE A 8 8.38 -4.42 -8.86
C ILE A 8 7.27 -3.83 -7.97
N ILE A 9 7.09 -2.53 -8.05
CA ILE A 9 5.97 -1.78 -7.45
C ILE A 9 5.31 -0.96 -8.56
N THR A 10 3.98 -0.87 -8.54
CA THR A 10 3.22 -0.10 -9.52
C THR A 10 2.36 0.96 -8.87
N GLU A 11 2.48 2.17 -9.39
CA GLU A 11 1.59 3.29 -9.10
C GLU A 11 0.93 3.80 -10.39
N VAL A 12 -0.03 4.67 -10.25
CA VAL A 12 -0.80 5.18 -11.40
C VAL A 12 0.12 5.79 -12.45
N SER A 13 1.02 6.69 -12.01
CA SER A 13 1.89 7.48 -12.90
C SER A 13 3.28 6.92 -13.08
N TYR A 14 3.68 5.86 -12.33
CA TYR A 14 5.02 5.29 -12.45
C TYR A 14 5.05 3.78 -12.17
N THR A 15 6.15 3.16 -12.57
CA THR A 15 6.55 1.81 -12.14
C THR A 15 7.94 1.89 -11.55
N LYS A 16 8.10 1.40 -10.32
CA LYS A 16 9.37 1.37 -9.63
C LYS A 16 9.94 -0.04 -9.66
N ILE A 17 11.19 -0.17 -10.07
CA ILE A 17 11.90 -1.45 -10.08
C ILE A 17 13.21 -1.34 -9.30
N ALA A 18 13.60 -2.46 -8.68
CA ALA A 18 14.90 -2.58 -8.04
C ALA A 18 15.48 -3.98 -8.28
N ILE A 19 16.80 -4.05 -8.50
CA ILE A 19 17.55 -5.30 -8.45
C ILE A 19 18.24 -5.37 -7.09
N SER A 20 18.08 -6.48 -6.40
CA SER A 20 18.86 -6.75 -5.19
C SER A 20 19.78 -7.94 -5.35
N GLU A 21 20.94 -7.86 -4.71
CA GLU A 21 21.85 -8.97 -4.45
C GLU A 21 21.79 -9.25 -2.95
N ASP A 22 21.18 -10.40 -2.59
CA ASP A 22 20.78 -10.68 -1.21
C ASP A 22 19.97 -9.50 -0.63
N GLU A 23 20.37 -8.93 0.51
CA GLU A 23 19.68 -7.82 1.16
C GLU A 23 20.00 -6.43 0.55
N ASN A 24 20.99 -6.34 -0.36
CA ASN A 24 21.47 -5.07 -0.87
C ASN A 24 20.80 -4.68 -2.19
N ILE A 25 20.22 -3.51 -2.27
CA ILE A 25 19.74 -2.94 -3.52
C ILE A 25 20.94 -2.42 -4.30
N VAL A 26 21.23 -3.05 -5.46
CA VAL A 26 22.35 -2.70 -6.34
C VAL A 26 21.93 -1.83 -7.53
N TYR A 27 20.64 -1.85 -7.87
CA TYR A 27 20.05 -1.00 -8.90
C TYR A 27 18.64 -0.63 -8.51
N GLN A 28 18.22 0.60 -8.77
CA GLN A 28 16.85 1.05 -8.59
C GLN A 28 16.52 2.14 -9.61
N CYS A 29 15.32 2.06 -10.19
CA CYS A 29 14.82 3.02 -11.15
C CYS A 29 13.31 3.22 -10.95
N GLU A 30 12.87 4.45 -11.18
CA GLU A 30 11.47 4.82 -11.28
C GLU A 30 11.18 5.21 -12.73
N ILE A 31 10.28 4.49 -13.38
CA ILE A 31 9.88 4.68 -14.77
C ILE A 31 8.61 5.53 -14.75
N ASP A 32 8.74 6.79 -15.09
CA ASP A 32 7.64 7.75 -15.15
C ASP A 32 6.74 7.46 -16.36
N HIS A 33 5.45 7.32 -16.12
CA HIS A 33 4.41 7.12 -17.12
C HIS A 33 3.44 8.32 -17.21
N SER A 34 3.66 9.38 -16.44
CA SER A 34 2.72 10.50 -16.31
C SER A 34 2.38 11.19 -17.63
N LYS A 35 3.26 11.06 -18.64
CA LYS A 35 3.09 11.61 -19.99
C LYS A 35 2.67 10.57 -21.03
N GLU A 36 2.49 9.34 -20.64
CA GLU A 36 2.16 8.24 -21.55
C GLU A 36 0.63 8.10 -21.70
N ASP A 37 0.15 8.05 -22.92
CA ASP A 37 -1.29 7.96 -23.21
C ASP A 37 -1.94 6.71 -22.59
N PHE A 38 -1.21 5.61 -22.44
CA PHE A 38 -1.74 4.38 -21.87
C PHE A 38 -2.14 4.49 -20.39
N VAL A 39 -1.61 5.47 -19.65
CA VAL A 39 -2.02 5.72 -18.25
C VAL A 39 -3.49 6.14 -18.17
N MET A 40 -4.02 6.70 -19.26
CA MET A 40 -5.43 7.09 -19.37
C MET A 40 -6.34 5.90 -19.69
N ILE A 41 -5.77 4.73 -20.03
CA ILE A 41 -6.53 3.51 -20.27
C ILE A 41 -7.01 2.96 -18.93
N ASP A 42 -8.33 2.83 -18.78
CA ASP A 42 -8.94 2.39 -17.52
C ASP A 42 -8.66 0.91 -17.22
N SER A 43 -8.54 0.07 -18.24
CA SER A 43 -8.28 -1.36 -18.10
C SER A 43 -6.82 -1.62 -17.73
N ILE A 44 -6.60 -2.21 -16.55
CA ILE A 44 -5.27 -2.65 -16.10
C ILE A 44 -4.64 -3.60 -17.14
N MET A 45 -5.42 -4.51 -17.69
CA MET A 45 -4.92 -5.50 -18.68
C MET A 45 -4.38 -4.85 -19.94
N GLU A 46 -5.02 -3.78 -20.39
CA GLU A 46 -4.55 -3.05 -21.58
C GLU A 46 -3.25 -2.28 -21.32
N GLN A 47 -2.97 -1.89 -20.06
CA GLN A 47 -1.71 -1.25 -19.67
C GLN A 47 -0.54 -2.25 -19.53
N LEU A 48 -0.81 -3.54 -19.29
CA LEU A 48 0.20 -4.54 -18.98
C LEU A 48 1.34 -4.61 -20.02
N PRO A 49 1.09 -4.71 -21.34
CA PRO A 49 2.15 -4.80 -22.34
C PRO A 49 3.03 -3.55 -22.36
N PHE A 50 2.45 -2.36 -22.24
CA PHE A 50 3.19 -1.09 -22.26
C PHE A 50 4.12 -0.98 -21.05
N ARG A 51 3.64 -1.29 -19.85
CA ARG A 51 4.45 -1.22 -18.63
C ARG A 51 5.55 -2.28 -18.63
N ARG A 52 5.26 -3.51 -19.07
CA ARG A 52 6.27 -4.57 -19.26
C ARG A 52 7.38 -4.10 -20.19
N ASP A 53 7.00 -3.58 -21.36
CA ASP A 53 7.97 -3.17 -22.39
C ASP A 53 8.80 -1.96 -21.90
N ALA A 54 8.21 -1.04 -21.15
CA ALA A 54 8.92 0.05 -20.50
C ALA A 54 9.96 -0.45 -19.49
N ILE A 55 9.61 -1.44 -18.64
CA ILE A 55 10.55 -2.08 -17.71
C ILE A 55 11.72 -2.73 -18.47
N MET A 56 11.42 -3.55 -19.48
CA MET A 56 12.44 -4.26 -20.25
C MET A 56 13.36 -3.30 -21.00
N LYS A 57 12.80 -2.24 -21.59
CA LYS A 57 13.55 -1.18 -22.26
C LYS A 57 14.48 -0.46 -21.29
N GLN A 58 13.98 -0.07 -20.11
CA GLN A 58 14.77 0.63 -19.11
C GLN A 58 15.94 -0.22 -18.61
N MET A 59 15.67 -1.48 -18.25
CA MET A 59 16.75 -2.40 -17.84
C MET A 59 17.79 -2.61 -18.93
N HIS A 60 17.39 -2.62 -20.22
CA HIS A 60 18.33 -2.72 -21.34
C HIS A 60 19.18 -1.46 -21.47
N LEU A 61 18.58 -0.27 -21.37
CA LEU A 61 19.30 1.01 -21.44
C LEU A 61 20.34 1.14 -20.32
N ASP A 62 20.01 0.67 -19.12
CA ASP A 62 20.89 0.73 -17.95
C ASP A 62 21.85 -0.47 -17.84
N VAL A 63 21.91 -1.30 -18.90
CA VAL A 63 22.83 -2.45 -19.03
C VAL A 63 22.70 -3.46 -17.89
N VAL A 64 21.47 -3.66 -17.38
CA VAL A 64 21.19 -4.67 -16.36
C VAL A 64 21.33 -6.08 -16.95
N ASP A 65 22.06 -6.96 -16.28
CA ASP A 65 22.14 -8.38 -16.67
C ASP A 65 20.85 -9.13 -16.29
N ILE A 66 19.86 -9.08 -17.19
CA ILE A 66 18.56 -9.72 -17.00
C ILE A 66 18.67 -11.24 -16.80
N LYS A 67 19.73 -11.88 -17.36
CA LYS A 67 19.94 -13.34 -17.26
C LYS A 67 20.39 -13.78 -15.88
N SER A 68 20.94 -12.88 -15.09
CA SER A 68 21.36 -13.18 -13.72
C SER A 68 20.18 -13.21 -12.73
N ILE A 69 19.03 -12.66 -13.10
CA ILE A 69 17.84 -12.60 -12.23
C ILE A 69 17.33 -14.01 -11.96
N GLN A 70 17.17 -14.34 -10.69
CA GLN A 70 16.72 -15.66 -10.21
C GLN A 70 15.26 -15.67 -9.80
N TYR A 71 14.73 -14.54 -9.35
CA TYR A 71 13.34 -14.38 -8.90
C TYR A 71 12.81 -13.01 -9.29
N VAL A 72 11.49 -12.94 -9.51
CA VAL A 72 10.77 -11.67 -9.64
C VAL A 72 9.79 -11.55 -8.47
N VAL A 73 9.80 -10.42 -7.81
CA VAL A 73 8.95 -10.16 -6.64
C VAL A 73 8.12 -8.92 -6.87
N ALA A 74 6.85 -9.00 -6.52
CA ALA A 74 5.93 -7.89 -6.61
C ALA A 74 5.31 -7.54 -5.27
N GLU A 75 4.93 -6.29 -5.10
CA GLU A 75 3.94 -5.92 -4.12
C GLU A 75 2.64 -6.67 -4.42
N GLY A 76 2.01 -7.24 -3.40
CA GLY A 76 0.79 -8.02 -3.60
C GLY A 76 -0.43 -7.15 -3.87
N GLY A 77 -1.26 -7.54 -4.87
CA GLY A 77 -2.49 -6.86 -5.25
C GLY A 77 -3.67 -7.11 -4.30
N LEU A 78 -4.86 -6.68 -4.75
CA LEU A 78 -6.13 -6.91 -4.07
C LEU A 78 -6.65 -8.31 -4.44
N LEU A 79 -6.31 -9.28 -3.61
CA LEU A 79 -6.61 -10.70 -3.77
C LEU A 79 -7.79 -11.15 -2.89
N LYS A 80 -8.12 -12.43 -2.88
CA LYS A 80 -8.95 -13.03 -1.84
C LYS A 80 -8.30 -12.86 -0.47
N PRO A 81 -9.08 -12.83 0.62
CA PRO A 81 -8.54 -12.81 1.97
C PRO A 81 -7.54 -13.96 2.19
N CYS A 82 -6.36 -13.64 2.66
CA CYS A 82 -5.29 -14.61 2.86
C CYS A 82 -4.49 -14.30 4.14
N GLU A 83 -3.61 -15.19 4.54
CA GLU A 83 -2.72 -14.98 5.67
C GLU A 83 -1.45 -14.20 5.27
N SER A 84 -0.77 -13.59 6.24
CA SER A 84 0.55 -12.97 6.01
C SER A 84 1.58 -14.00 5.54
N GLY A 85 2.34 -13.66 4.49
CA GLY A 85 3.40 -14.52 3.96
C GLY A 85 3.81 -14.18 2.54
N VAL A 86 4.70 -15.02 2.01
CA VAL A 86 5.15 -14.98 0.61
C VAL A 86 4.42 -16.07 -0.16
N TYR A 87 3.88 -15.71 -1.31
CA TYR A 87 3.11 -16.60 -2.18
C TYR A 87 3.77 -16.66 -3.56
N GLU A 88 3.91 -17.86 -4.14
CA GLU A 88 4.26 -18.00 -5.54
C GLU A 88 3.07 -17.55 -6.40
N ILE A 89 3.32 -16.75 -7.41
CA ILE A 89 2.27 -16.30 -8.32
C ILE A 89 1.93 -17.44 -9.29
N ASP A 90 0.75 -18.01 -9.13
CA ASP A 90 0.21 -19.05 -10.00
C ASP A 90 -0.91 -18.52 -10.92
N LYS A 91 -1.43 -19.40 -11.78
CA LYS A 91 -2.50 -19.04 -12.72
C LYS A 91 -3.79 -18.63 -12.02
N THR A 92 -4.08 -19.18 -10.82
CA THR A 92 -5.27 -18.82 -10.04
C THR A 92 -5.15 -17.39 -9.56
N MET A 93 -4.00 -17.04 -8.98
CA MET A 93 -3.74 -15.67 -8.53
C MET A 93 -3.78 -14.67 -9.69
N VAL A 94 -3.19 -15.03 -10.84
CA VAL A 94 -3.24 -14.19 -12.05
C VAL A 94 -4.69 -13.96 -12.48
N GLY A 95 -5.53 -15.00 -12.51
CA GLY A 95 -6.95 -14.87 -12.82
C GLY A 95 -7.65 -13.90 -11.86
N ASP A 96 -7.46 -14.07 -10.56
CA ASP A 96 -8.08 -13.23 -9.54
C ASP A 96 -7.61 -11.76 -9.60
N LEU A 97 -6.34 -11.51 -9.99
CA LEU A 97 -5.82 -10.14 -10.22
C LEU A 97 -6.45 -9.49 -11.45
N ILE A 98 -6.65 -10.26 -12.53
CA ILE A 98 -7.30 -9.80 -13.78
C ILE A 98 -8.78 -9.50 -13.53
N ASP A 99 -9.47 -10.40 -12.85
CA ASP A 99 -10.90 -10.28 -12.55
C ASP A 99 -11.19 -9.23 -11.48
N GLY A 100 -10.15 -8.70 -10.82
CA GLY A 100 -10.29 -7.71 -9.76
C GLY A 100 -11.12 -8.20 -8.57
N ILE A 101 -10.97 -9.47 -8.16
CA ILE A 101 -11.83 -10.11 -7.15
C ILE A 101 -11.79 -9.40 -5.79
N GLY A 102 -10.65 -8.85 -5.41
CA GLY A 102 -10.48 -8.02 -4.22
C GLY A 102 -10.87 -6.55 -4.46
N GLY A 103 -10.75 -6.11 -5.69
CA GLY A 103 -10.98 -4.75 -6.19
C GLY A 103 -10.15 -4.50 -7.45
N ASP A 104 -10.63 -3.63 -8.31
CA ASP A 104 -9.88 -3.19 -9.50
C ASP A 104 -9.02 -1.98 -9.13
N ASP A 105 -7.72 -2.19 -8.99
CA ASP A 105 -6.75 -1.15 -8.61
C ASP A 105 -5.40 -1.41 -9.28
N ILE A 106 -4.63 -0.34 -9.51
CA ILE A 106 -3.31 -0.41 -10.15
C ILE A 106 -2.31 -1.29 -9.38
N VAL A 107 -2.50 -1.50 -8.09
CA VAL A 107 -1.66 -2.38 -7.27
C VAL A 107 -1.70 -3.84 -7.76
N ASN A 108 -2.76 -4.25 -8.49
CA ASN A 108 -2.85 -5.58 -9.11
C ASN A 108 -1.83 -5.77 -10.24
N MET A 109 -1.41 -4.67 -10.88
CA MET A 109 -0.49 -4.68 -12.01
C MET A 109 0.88 -5.25 -11.66
N ALA A 110 1.39 -4.99 -10.45
CA ALA A 110 2.72 -5.44 -10.05
C ALA A 110 2.83 -6.98 -10.10
N GLY A 111 1.82 -7.70 -9.60
CA GLY A 111 1.76 -9.16 -9.66
C GLY A 111 1.70 -9.70 -11.10
N LEU A 112 0.92 -9.05 -11.95
CA LEU A 112 0.80 -9.42 -13.37
C LEU A 112 2.10 -9.20 -14.14
N LEU A 113 2.79 -8.09 -13.89
CA LEU A 113 4.12 -7.80 -14.45
C LEU A 113 5.16 -8.82 -13.98
N ALA A 114 5.19 -9.10 -12.68
CA ALA A 114 6.12 -10.08 -12.12
C ALA A 114 5.92 -11.47 -12.72
N PHE A 115 4.67 -11.93 -12.86
CA PHE A 115 4.36 -13.21 -13.50
C PHE A 115 4.78 -13.23 -14.97
N THR A 116 4.45 -12.18 -15.73
CA THR A 116 4.75 -12.11 -17.16
C THR A 116 6.25 -12.10 -17.42
N ILE A 117 7.00 -11.29 -16.68
CA ILE A 117 8.47 -11.19 -16.80
C ILE A 117 9.13 -12.51 -16.37
N ALA A 118 8.75 -13.06 -15.21
CA ALA A 118 9.29 -14.32 -14.72
C ALA A 118 9.08 -15.48 -15.69
N ASN A 119 7.88 -15.59 -16.29
CA ASN A 119 7.60 -16.61 -17.31
C ASN A 119 8.50 -16.46 -18.54
N SER A 120 8.78 -15.23 -19.00
CA SER A 120 9.69 -15.00 -20.12
C SER A 120 11.12 -15.45 -19.82
N LEU A 121 11.54 -15.32 -18.56
CA LEU A 121 12.87 -15.72 -18.07
C LEU A 121 12.90 -17.19 -17.58
N ARG A 122 11.76 -17.88 -17.51
CA ARG A 122 11.61 -19.24 -16.96
C ARG A 122 12.06 -19.38 -15.51
N ILE A 123 11.76 -18.36 -14.70
CA ILE A 123 12.04 -18.30 -13.25
C ILE A 123 10.74 -18.13 -12.46
N LYS A 124 10.83 -18.23 -11.12
CA LYS A 124 9.67 -18.05 -10.24
C LYS A 124 9.39 -16.58 -9.95
N SER A 125 8.10 -16.28 -9.74
CA SER A 125 7.66 -14.98 -9.24
C SER A 125 6.86 -15.12 -7.94
N PHE A 126 6.96 -14.08 -7.10
CA PHE A 126 6.33 -14.06 -5.79
C PHE A 126 5.61 -12.74 -5.52
N VAL A 127 4.57 -12.81 -4.70
CA VAL A 127 4.01 -11.65 -4.00
C VAL A 127 4.28 -11.77 -2.51
N VAL A 128 4.44 -10.63 -1.87
CA VAL A 128 4.77 -10.53 -0.45
C VAL A 128 3.66 -9.79 0.28
N ASP A 129 3.13 -10.41 1.33
CA ASP A 129 2.14 -9.82 2.22
C ASP A 129 1.10 -8.98 1.45
N PRO A 130 0.26 -9.61 0.59
CA PRO A 130 -0.68 -8.87 -0.26
C PRO A 130 -1.62 -7.99 0.55
N ALA A 131 -2.11 -6.93 -0.06
CA ALA A 131 -2.96 -5.93 0.58
C ALA A 131 -4.25 -6.53 1.19
N SER A 132 -4.63 -7.73 0.76
CA SER A 132 -5.80 -8.49 1.22
C SER A 132 -5.55 -9.45 2.40
N ILE A 133 -4.42 -9.30 3.12
CA ILE A 133 -4.22 -10.05 4.36
C ILE A 133 -5.38 -9.80 5.32
N ASP A 134 -5.99 -10.89 5.82
CA ASP A 134 -7.09 -10.81 6.78
C ASP A 134 -6.78 -11.64 8.05
N GLU A 135 -6.24 -10.96 9.04
CA GLU A 135 -5.94 -11.50 10.36
C GLU A 135 -6.85 -10.91 11.45
N ARG A 136 -7.89 -10.16 11.03
CA ARG A 136 -8.75 -9.40 11.94
C ARG A 136 -9.49 -10.28 12.94
N SER A 137 -9.81 -9.69 14.08
CA SER A 137 -10.74 -10.27 15.04
C SER A 137 -12.15 -10.38 14.44
N LYS A 138 -12.96 -11.31 14.96
CA LYS A 138 -14.37 -11.43 14.53
C LYS A 138 -15.13 -10.11 14.71
N LEU A 139 -14.87 -9.36 15.77
CA LEU A 139 -15.55 -8.07 16.03
C LEU A 139 -15.22 -7.05 14.93
N ALA A 140 -13.96 -6.97 14.48
CA ALA A 140 -13.52 -6.04 13.47
C ALA A 140 -14.05 -6.34 12.05
N SER A 141 -14.54 -7.55 11.80
CA SER A 141 -15.05 -7.97 10.49
C SER A 141 -16.55 -7.75 10.29
N PHE A 142 -17.30 -7.41 11.37
CA PHE A 142 -18.74 -7.28 11.30
C PHE A 142 -19.18 -5.85 10.95
N TYR A 143 -20.21 -5.79 10.10
CA TYR A 143 -21.01 -4.58 9.84
C TYR A 143 -22.44 -4.75 10.34
N SER A 144 -23.18 -3.64 10.33
CA SER A 144 -24.59 -3.58 10.76
C SER A 144 -25.53 -4.38 9.87
N HIS A 145 -25.14 -4.77 8.66
CA HIS A 145 -26.00 -5.49 7.71
C HIS A 145 -25.27 -6.71 7.12
N PRO A 146 -25.90 -7.89 7.04
CA PRO A 146 -25.26 -9.14 6.63
C PRO A 146 -24.82 -9.18 5.16
N ILE A 147 -25.40 -8.32 4.29
CA ILE A 147 -25.00 -8.23 2.87
C ILE A 147 -23.64 -7.54 2.73
N THR A 148 -23.29 -6.65 3.66
CA THR A 148 -22.03 -5.91 3.61
C THR A 148 -20.97 -6.59 4.49
N ARG A 149 -19.77 -6.76 3.94
CA ARG A 149 -18.62 -7.26 4.70
C ARG A 149 -17.48 -6.27 4.59
N LYS A 150 -16.87 -5.92 5.71
CA LYS A 150 -15.63 -5.15 5.73
C LYS A 150 -14.54 -6.00 5.10
N LYS A 151 -13.90 -5.49 4.05
CA LYS A 151 -12.71 -6.13 3.47
C LYS A 151 -11.48 -5.70 4.28
N SER A 152 -10.49 -6.57 4.38
CA SER A 152 -9.18 -6.21 4.88
C SER A 152 -8.33 -5.83 3.67
N LEU A 153 -8.22 -4.54 3.39
CA LEU A 153 -7.45 -4.01 2.27
C LEU A 153 -6.57 -2.87 2.78
N PHE A 154 -5.28 -3.12 2.93
CA PHE A 154 -4.36 -2.15 3.53
C PHE A 154 -2.91 -2.41 3.11
N HIS A 155 -1.98 -1.53 3.48
CA HIS A 155 -0.55 -1.67 3.16
C HIS A 155 0.10 -2.71 4.08
N ALA A 156 -0.31 -3.98 3.95
CA ALA A 156 0.03 -5.06 4.86
C ALA A 156 1.54 -5.31 4.94
N MET A 157 2.22 -5.33 3.79
CA MET A 157 3.65 -5.56 3.68
C MET A 157 4.46 -4.57 4.53
N ILE A 158 4.23 -3.27 4.34
CA ILE A 158 4.92 -2.22 5.10
C ILE A 158 4.56 -2.28 6.57
N ASN A 159 3.28 -2.45 6.90
CA ASN A 159 2.82 -2.56 8.28
C ASN A 159 3.56 -3.65 9.04
N LYS A 160 3.61 -4.86 8.47
CA LYS A 160 4.25 -6.01 9.12
C LYS A 160 5.77 -5.90 9.14
N TYR A 161 6.38 -5.42 8.07
CA TYR A 161 7.83 -5.26 7.99
C TYR A 161 8.36 -4.27 9.02
N LEU A 162 7.80 -3.05 9.06
CA LEU A 162 8.28 -2.01 9.97
C LEU A 162 7.94 -2.29 11.43
N SER A 163 6.83 -2.99 11.70
CA SER A 163 6.52 -3.45 13.06
C SER A 163 7.57 -4.45 13.57
N LYS A 164 8.00 -5.39 12.71
CA LYS A 164 9.09 -6.33 13.04
C LYS A 164 10.43 -5.61 13.16
N LYS A 165 10.73 -4.67 12.26
CA LYS A 165 11.96 -3.87 12.30
C LYS A 165 12.04 -3.06 13.60
N TYR A 166 10.94 -2.46 14.03
CA TYR A 166 10.86 -1.75 15.31
C TYR A 166 11.10 -2.70 16.49
N SER A 167 10.41 -3.84 16.54
CA SER A 167 10.56 -4.80 17.63
C SER A 167 12.01 -5.29 17.79
N GLN A 168 12.68 -5.57 16.66
CA GLN A 168 14.10 -5.94 16.64
C GLN A 168 14.99 -4.81 17.17
N SER A 169 14.70 -3.55 16.84
CA SER A 169 15.50 -2.39 17.29
C SER A 169 15.47 -2.18 18.80
N ILE A 170 14.45 -2.70 19.47
CA ILE A 170 14.28 -2.63 20.93
C ILE A 170 14.51 -3.99 21.64
N ASN A 171 15.04 -4.99 20.89
CA ASN A 171 15.27 -6.36 21.37
C ASN A 171 14.03 -7.03 21.99
N LYS A 172 12.86 -6.85 21.38
CA LYS A 172 11.60 -7.53 21.74
C LYS A 172 11.09 -8.36 20.55
N ASN A 173 10.23 -9.35 20.81
CA ASN A 173 9.51 -10.02 19.75
C ASN A 173 8.33 -9.15 19.29
N TYR A 174 7.99 -9.20 18.01
CA TYR A 174 6.85 -8.50 17.47
C TYR A 174 5.52 -8.99 18.10
N GLU A 175 5.47 -10.26 18.44
CA GLU A 175 4.34 -10.94 19.09
C GLU A 175 4.03 -10.41 20.50
N ASP A 176 5.01 -9.80 21.16
CA ASP A 176 4.89 -9.26 22.53
C ASP A 176 4.42 -7.80 22.56
N LEU A 177 4.21 -7.18 21.38
CA LEU A 177 3.89 -5.77 21.27
C LEU A 177 2.45 -5.52 20.80
N ASN A 178 1.82 -4.52 21.40
CA ASN A 178 0.61 -3.89 20.91
C ASN A 178 0.97 -2.60 20.15
N ILE A 179 0.76 -2.58 18.86
CA ILE A 179 1.18 -1.48 17.98
C ILE A 179 -0.03 -0.88 17.29
N VAL A 180 -0.13 0.44 17.29
CA VAL A 180 -0.95 1.15 16.30
C VAL A 180 -0.04 1.60 15.18
N PHE A 181 -0.28 1.12 13.96
CA PHE A 181 0.51 1.42 12.80
C PHE A 181 -0.28 2.31 11.85
N CYS A 182 0.29 3.44 11.44
CA CYS A 182 -0.27 4.32 10.43
C CYS A 182 0.71 4.46 9.27
N HIS A 183 0.25 4.07 8.07
CA HIS A 183 0.97 4.31 6.82
C HIS A 183 0.20 5.30 5.95
N VAL A 184 0.89 6.33 5.50
CA VAL A 184 0.39 7.29 4.52
C VAL A 184 1.16 7.08 3.22
N SER A 185 0.49 6.46 2.26
CA SER A 185 1.04 6.22 0.91
C SER A 185 0.91 7.47 0.03
N ASP A 186 1.29 7.33 -1.22
CA ASP A 186 1.11 8.39 -2.22
C ASP A 186 -0.37 8.71 -2.50
N ARG A 187 -1.31 7.80 -2.21
CA ARG A 187 -2.75 7.98 -2.47
C ARG A 187 -3.61 7.99 -1.22
N ASN A 188 -3.45 7.00 -0.37
CA ASN A 188 -4.37 6.66 0.71
C ASN A 188 -3.68 6.40 2.05
N VAL A 189 -4.49 6.06 3.07
CA VAL A 189 -4.01 5.90 4.44
C VAL A 189 -4.50 4.58 5.01
N SER A 190 -3.61 3.78 5.57
CA SER A 190 -3.97 2.65 6.41
C SER A 190 -3.59 2.88 7.86
N VAL A 191 -4.52 2.59 8.77
CA VAL A 191 -4.29 2.58 10.20
C VAL A 191 -4.70 1.22 10.74
N ALA A 192 -3.80 0.55 11.45
CA ALA A 192 -3.97 -0.82 11.88
C ALA A 192 -3.61 -1.01 13.35
N ALA A 193 -4.36 -1.86 14.03
CA ALA A 193 -4.05 -2.34 15.39
C ALA A 193 -3.38 -3.71 15.31
N HIS A 194 -2.17 -3.83 15.85
CA HIS A 194 -1.41 -5.08 15.92
C HIS A 194 -1.40 -5.60 17.35
N LYS A 195 -1.70 -6.90 17.51
CA LYS A 195 -1.66 -7.62 18.78
C LYS A 195 -1.19 -9.06 18.52
N CYS A 196 -0.29 -9.57 19.34
CA CYS A 196 0.25 -10.93 19.21
C CYS A 196 0.78 -11.24 17.80
N GLY A 197 1.50 -10.31 17.18
CA GLY A 197 2.08 -10.47 15.84
C GLY A 197 1.06 -10.44 14.68
N ARG A 198 -0.21 -10.10 14.94
CA ARG A 198 -1.31 -10.10 13.97
C ARG A 198 -1.94 -8.72 13.86
N VAL A 199 -2.46 -8.40 12.69
CA VAL A 199 -3.30 -7.21 12.45
C VAL A 199 -4.73 -7.56 12.82
N ILE A 200 -5.16 -7.18 14.04
CA ILE A 200 -6.47 -7.56 14.60
C ILE A 200 -7.61 -6.63 14.19
N ASP A 201 -7.30 -5.43 13.74
CA ASP A 201 -8.24 -4.48 13.14
C ASP A 201 -7.48 -3.51 12.23
N VAL A 202 -8.13 -3.06 11.16
CA VAL A 202 -7.58 -2.08 10.20
C VAL A 202 -8.73 -1.42 9.45
N ASN A 203 -8.56 -0.15 9.05
CA ASN A 203 -9.46 0.45 8.08
C ASN A 203 -9.29 -0.22 6.70
N GLN A 204 -10.30 -0.09 5.84
CA GLN A 204 -10.18 -0.51 4.45
C GLN A 204 -9.56 0.65 3.67
N ALA A 205 -8.22 0.71 3.64
CA ALA A 205 -7.48 1.84 3.06
C ALA A 205 -7.75 2.05 1.58
N PHE A 206 -7.98 0.96 0.85
CA PHE A 206 -8.40 1.02 -0.55
C PHE A 206 -9.93 1.06 -0.65
N MET A 207 -10.47 1.74 -1.65
CA MET A 207 -11.91 1.80 -1.95
C MET A 207 -12.73 2.67 -0.97
N GLY A 208 -12.12 3.70 -0.36
CA GLY A 208 -12.85 4.81 0.26
C GLY A 208 -13.40 4.56 1.68
N PHE A 209 -12.67 3.85 2.54
CA PHE A 209 -13.05 3.72 3.94
C PHE A 209 -11.87 4.04 4.87
N GLY A 210 -12.10 4.93 5.83
CA GLY A 210 -11.09 5.41 6.79
C GLY A 210 -10.82 6.91 6.62
N PRO A 211 -9.67 7.41 7.05
CA PRO A 211 -9.29 8.81 6.86
C PRO A 211 -9.02 9.12 5.38
N MET A 212 -9.23 10.37 5.00
CA MET A 212 -8.89 10.84 3.65
C MET A 212 -7.40 10.71 3.40
N GLY A 213 -7.05 10.29 2.17
CA GLY A 213 -5.67 10.26 1.68
C GLY A 213 -5.33 11.51 0.85
N PHE A 214 -4.22 11.46 0.12
CA PHE A 214 -3.87 12.54 -0.80
C PHE A 214 -4.86 12.65 -1.97
N PHE A 215 -5.28 11.52 -2.52
CA PHE A 215 -6.12 11.45 -3.71
C PHE A 215 -7.34 10.55 -3.54
N GLU A 216 -7.50 9.92 -2.38
CA GLU A 216 -8.67 9.13 -2.02
C GLU A 216 -9.56 9.83 -1.01
N THR A 217 -10.87 9.65 -1.12
CA THR A 217 -11.85 10.36 -0.29
C THR A 217 -11.78 9.99 1.18
N GLY A 218 -11.38 8.76 1.51
CA GLY A 218 -11.76 8.16 2.79
C GLY A 218 -13.27 7.96 2.89
N THR A 219 -13.78 7.87 4.12
CA THR A 219 -15.20 7.63 4.38
C THR A 219 -16.07 8.83 4.01
N LEU A 220 -17.01 8.61 3.09
CA LEU A 220 -18.04 9.58 2.72
C LEU A 220 -19.38 9.26 3.41
N PRO A 221 -20.21 10.29 3.70
CA PRO A 221 -21.58 10.07 4.12
C PRO A 221 -22.38 9.32 3.04
N ILE A 222 -23.01 8.20 3.41
CA ILE A 222 -23.73 7.32 2.47
C ILE A 222 -24.82 8.08 1.71
N SER A 223 -25.57 8.93 2.39
CA SER A 223 -26.62 9.74 1.76
C SER A 223 -26.09 10.63 0.63
N ASN A 224 -24.92 11.23 0.83
CA ASN A 224 -24.29 12.07 -0.19
C ASN A 224 -23.86 11.24 -1.41
N VAL A 225 -23.30 10.03 -1.18
CA VAL A 225 -22.92 9.13 -2.28
C VAL A 225 -24.15 8.71 -3.09
N LEU A 226 -25.25 8.36 -2.40
CA LEU A 226 -26.51 8.02 -3.06
C LEU A 226 -27.06 9.20 -3.86
N ASP A 227 -27.05 10.41 -3.30
CA ASP A 227 -27.49 11.61 -3.99
C ASP A 227 -26.66 11.88 -5.26
N MET A 228 -25.34 11.74 -5.18
CA MET A 228 -24.44 11.93 -6.33
C MET A 228 -24.74 10.94 -7.47
N LEU A 229 -25.01 9.68 -7.14
CA LEU A 229 -25.33 8.64 -8.12
C LEU A 229 -26.75 8.77 -8.69
N PHE A 230 -27.78 8.87 -7.82
CA PHE A 230 -29.18 8.84 -8.25
C PHE A 230 -29.68 10.16 -8.84
N LYS A 231 -29.11 11.29 -8.45
CA LYS A 231 -29.33 12.57 -9.13
C LYS A 231 -28.54 12.71 -10.44
N LYS A 232 -27.80 11.65 -10.82
CA LYS A 232 -27.01 11.54 -12.05
C LYS A 232 -25.94 12.61 -12.21
N TYR A 233 -25.35 13.05 -11.10
CA TYR A 233 -24.14 13.88 -11.16
C TYR A 233 -22.93 13.07 -11.59
N TYR A 234 -22.91 11.75 -11.24
CA TYR A 234 -21.85 10.82 -11.59
C TYR A 234 -22.43 9.46 -11.98
N THR A 235 -21.78 8.80 -12.93
CA THR A 235 -21.92 7.37 -13.19
C THR A 235 -21.20 6.58 -12.10
N LYS A 236 -21.40 5.25 -12.06
CA LYS A 236 -20.67 4.38 -11.13
C LYS A 236 -19.14 4.50 -11.32
N ASP A 237 -18.67 4.49 -12.57
CA ASP A 237 -17.24 4.52 -12.87
C ASP A 237 -16.60 5.87 -12.54
N GLU A 238 -17.28 6.98 -12.83
CA GLU A 238 -16.84 8.31 -12.40
C GLU A 238 -16.79 8.43 -10.87
N MET A 239 -17.76 7.82 -10.18
CA MET A 239 -17.76 7.81 -8.71
C MET A 239 -16.61 6.97 -8.15
N LEU A 240 -16.28 5.83 -8.75
CA LEU A 240 -15.12 5.02 -8.36
C LEU A 240 -13.81 5.76 -8.62
N LYS A 241 -13.69 6.48 -9.74
CA LYS A 241 -12.53 7.35 -10.03
C LYS A 241 -12.41 8.48 -9.00
N LEU A 242 -13.53 9.11 -8.63
CA LEU A 242 -13.55 10.15 -7.60
C LEU A 242 -13.08 9.57 -6.26
N ILE A 243 -13.60 8.42 -5.84
CA ILE A 243 -13.22 7.79 -4.56
C ILE A 243 -11.73 7.47 -4.51
N ASN A 244 -11.17 6.90 -5.59
CA ASN A 244 -9.86 6.25 -5.56
C ASN A 244 -8.71 7.13 -6.11
N ARG A 245 -9.00 8.21 -6.86
CA ARG A 245 -7.95 8.96 -7.58
C ARG A 245 -8.15 10.47 -7.62
N ASN A 246 -9.40 10.95 -7.67
CA ASN A 246 -9.72 12.33 -8.00
C ASN A 246 -10.28 13.11 -6.81
N ALA A 247 -9.98 12.67 -5.60
CA ALA A 247 -10.47 13.30 -4.38
C ALA A 247 -9.42 14.21 -3.73
N THR A 248 -9.76 14.72 -2.58
CA THR A 248 -8.92 15.48 -1.65
C THR A 248 -8.14 16.58 -2.37
N PHE A 249 -6.81 16.49 -2.44
CA PHE A 249 -6.02 17.58 -3.04
C PHE A 249 -6.31 17.77 -4.53
N PHE A 250 -6.55 16.68 -5.27
CA PHE A 250 -6.98 16.82 -6.67
C PHE A 250 -8.27 17.64 -6.80
N SER A 251 -9.29 17.32 -6.02
CA SER A 251 -10.58 18.04 -6.08
C SER A 251 -10.50 19.49 -5.61
N TYR A 252 -9.60 19.81 -4.69
CA TYR A 252 -9.54 21.14 -4.08
C TYR A 252 -8.53 22.09 -4.72
N ILE A 253 -7.42 21.56 -5.25
CA ILE A 253 -6.31 22.37 -5.79
C ILE A 253 -5.79 21.89 -7.15
N SER A 254 -6.48 20.90 -7.76
CA SER A 254 -6.24 20.41 -9.13
C SER A 254 -4.81 19.91 -9.38
N THR A 255 -4.21 19.24 -8.38
CA THR A 255 -2.93 18.56 -8.54
C THR A 255 -3.03 17.10 -8.12
N ASN A 256 -2.27 16.24 -8.80
CA ASN A 256 -2.09 14.82 -8.52
C ASN A 256 -0.64 14.48 -8.12
N SER A 257 0.17 15.48 -7.79
CA SER A 257 1.56 15.32 -7.33
C SER A 257 1.67 15.69 -5.84
N GLN A 258 2.22 14.76 -5.03
CA GLN A 258 2.55 15.04 -3.64
C GLN A 258 3.60 16.13 -3.51
N GLU A 259 4.58 16.17 -4.41
CA GLU A 259 5.65 17.16 -4.43
C GLU A 259 5.05 18.56 -4.60
N GLU A 260 4.13 18.74 -5.55
CA GLU A 260 3.43 20.01 -5.76
C GLU A 260 2.58 20.42 -4.54
N ILE A 261 1.91 19.46 -3.88
CA ILE A 261 1.17 19.69 -2.65
C ILE A 261 2.11 20.20 -1.56
N ILE A 262 3.24 19.52 -1.33
CA ILE A 262 4.21 19.91 -0.31
C ILE A 262 4.82 21.26 -0.60
N GLU A 263 5.13 21.56 -1.86
CA GLU A 263 5.66 22.89 -2.25
C GLU A 263 4.62 23.99 -2.04
N SER A 264 3.37 23.77 -2.40
CA SER A 264 2.27 24.73 -2.23
C SER A 264 1.99 25.11 -0.77
N LEU A 265 2.41 24.27 0.19
CA LEU A 265 2.29 24.59 1.61
C LEU A 265 3.02 25.88 2.04
N LYS A 266 3.95 26.36 1.25
CA LYS A 266 4.66 27.61 1.55
C LYS A 266 3.70 28.81 1.49
N ASN A 267 2.83 28.85 0.47
CA ASN A 267 2.08 30.05 0.11
C ASN A 267 0.56 29.83 -0.05
N ASN A 268 0.05 28.60 0.14
CA ASN A 268 -1.36 28.29 -0.06
C ASN A 268 -2.04 27.86 1.25
N ASP A 269 -2.86 28.74 1.83
CA ASP A 269 -3.55 28.47 3.09
C ASP A 269 -4.63 27.38 2.97
N LYS A 270 -5.23 27.22 1.79
CA LYS A 270 -6.18 26.15 1.52
C LYS A 270 -5.49 24.78 1.59
N THR A 271 -4.31 24.65 1.00
CA THR A 271 -3.49 23.42 1.09
C THR A 271 -3.11 23.11 2.52
N LYS A 272 -2.68 24.14 3.30
CA LYS A 272 -2.36 23.97 4.73
C LYS A 272 -3.54 23.45 5.52
N PHE A 273 -4.73 24.03 5.27
CA PHE A 273 -5.96 23.60 5.95
C PHE A 273 -6.36 22.17 5.60
N ILE A 274 -6.31 21.80 4.31
CA ILE A 274 -6.63 20.42 3.89
C ILE A 274 -5.67 19.41 4.53
N LEU A 275 -4.37 19.74 4.59
CA LEU A 275 -3.37 18.90 5.23
C LEU A 275 -3.63 18.74 6.74
N GLU A 276 -4.09 19.80 7.40
CA GLU A 276 -4.48 19.72 8.82
C GLU A 276 -5.73 18.87 9.03
N VAL A 277 -6.72 18.96 8.12
CA VAL A 277 -7.92 18.10 8.14
C VAL A 277 -7.53 16.63 7.96
N MET A 278 -6.62 16.33 7.03
CA MET A 278 -6.09 14.97 6.83
C MET A 278 -5.43 14.45 8.14
N ALA A 279 -4.55 15.24 8.75
CA ALA A 279 -3.92 14.88 10.01
C ALA A 279 -4.94 14.68 11.15
N TYR A 280 -5.99 15.49 11.19
CA TYR A 280 -7.07 15.36 12.17
C TYR A 280 -7.86 14.04 11.99
N GLN A 281 -8.19 13.66 10.76
CA GLN A 281 -8.89 12.40 10.48
C GLN A 281 -8.01 11.19 10.81
N ILE A 282 -6.73 11.24 10.46
CA ILE A 282 -5.75 10.19 10.82
C ILE A 282 -5.64 10.05 12.34
N ALA A 283 -5.58 11.17 13.09
CA ALA A 283 -5.53 11.14 14.54
C ALA A 283 -6.76 10.45 15.15
N LYS A 284 -7.94 10.70 14.61
CA LYS A 284 -9.18 10.03 15.04
C LYS A 284 -9.12 8.52 14.79
N GLU A 285 -8.62 8.11 13.62
CA GLU A 285 -8.50 6.70 13.29
C GLU A 285 -7.48 6.00 14.20
N ILE A 286 -6.33 6.61 14.46
CA ILE A 286 -5.33 6.11 15.43
C ILE A 286 -5.97 5.97 16.81
N ALA A 287 -6.73 6.98 17.27
CA ALA A 287 -7.39 6.94 18.57
C ALA A 287 -8.48 5.86 18.66
N SER A 288 -9.16 5.51 17.56
CA SER A 288 -10.12 4.40 17.56
C SER A 288 -9.43 3.06 17.87
N HIS A 289 -8.22 2.86 17.37
CA HIS A 289 -7.43 1.65 17.64
C HIS A 289 -6.85 1.59 19.07
N TYR A 290 -6.82 2.71 19.80
CA TYR A 290 -6.57 2.68 21.24
C TYR A 290 -7.61 1.84 21.96
N ILE A 291 -8.88 1.97 21.55
CA ILE A 291 -9.98 1.16 22.13
C ILE A 291 -9.89 -0.30 21.65
N THR A 292 -9.54 -0.52 20.37
CA THR A 292 -9.31 -1.88 19.83
C THR A 292 -8.27 -2.66 20.65
N LEU A 293 -7.23 -1.97 21.14
CA LEU A 293 -6.17 -2.52 21.97
C LEU A 293 -6.42 -2.39 23.49
N GLU A 294 -7.64 -2.07 23.89
CA GLU A 294 -8.07 -1.98 25.31
C GLU A 294 -7.20 -0.99 26.13
N GLY A 295 -6.77 0.10 25.48
CA GLY A 295 -5.93 1.12 26.09
C GLY A 295 -4.46 0.73 26.30
N LYS A 296 -4.03 -0.40 25.76
CA LYS A 296 -2.67 -0.93 25.93
C LYS A 296 -1.90 -0.83 24.62
N ILE A 297 -1.26 0.30 24.38
CA ILE A 297 -0.41 0.54 23.22
C ILE A 297 1.04 0.70 23.68
N ASP A 298 1.95 -0.10 23.13
CA ASP A 298 3.39 0.01 23.38
C ASP A 298 4.01 1.13 22.54
N VAL A 299 3.53 1.30 21.29
CA VAL A 299 4.05 2.30 20.34
C VAL A 299 3.04 2.63 19.26
N ILE A 300 3.06 3.87 18.78
CA ILE A 300 2.43 4.32 17.53
C ILE A 300 3.54 4.45 16.49
N ILE A 301 3.45 3.68 15.40
CA ILE A 301 4.40 3.75 14.29
C ILE A 301 3.76 4.55 13.15
N LEU A 302 4.47 5.60 12.71
CA LEU A 302 4.07 6.44 11.58
C LEU A 302 5.01 6.19 10.41
N SER A 303 4.49 5.84 9.23
CA SER A 303 5.27 5.52 8.04
C SER A 303 4.75 6.25 6.80
N GLY A 304 5.68 6.68 5.94
CA GLY A 304 5.41 7.38 4.69
C GLY A 304 6.17 8.71 4.57
N LYS A 305 6.50 9.09 3.35
CA LYS A 305 7.31 10.30 3.04
C LYS A 305 6.76 11.61 3.63
N ILE A 306 5.44 11.71 3.78
CA ILE A 306 4.78 12.90 4.34
C ILE A 306 5.29 13.24 5.76
N PHE A 307 5.75 12.25 6.51
CA PHE A 307 6.27 12.46 7.87
C PHE A 307 7.64 13.15 7.91
N GLU A 308 8.31 13.37 6.79
CA GLU A 308 9.44 14.32 6.66
C GLU A 308 8.95 15.77 6.80
N ASN A 309 7.68 16.04 6.48
CA ASN A 309 7.08 17.36 6.63
C ASN A 309 6.81 17.65 8.10
N LYS A 310 7.64 18.52 8.70
CA LYS A 310 7.57 18.90 10.12
C LYS A 310 6.20 19.46 10.52
N ARG A 311 5.49 20.16 9.64
CA ARG A 311 4.16 20.73 9.89
C ARG A 311 3.12 19.63 10.03
N PHE A 312 3.08 18.70 9.07
CA PHE A 312 2.15 17.56 9.11
C PHE A 312 2.42 16.69 10.35
N PHE A 313 3.68 16.33 10.57
CA PHE A 313 4.08 15.58 11.76
C PHE A 313 3.61 16.25 13.06
N LYS A 314 3.80 17.58 13.17
CA LYS A 314 3.35 18.35 14.34
C LYS A 314 1.81 18.37 14.47
N TYR A 315 1.08 18.50 13.37
CA TYR A 315 -0.40 18.47 13.39
C TYR A 315 -0.93 17.15 13.93
N LEU A 316 -0.32 16.04 13.51
CA LEU A 316 -0.73 14.71 13.94
C LEU A 316 -0.24 14.39 15.35
N SER A 317 1.07 14.52 15.61
CA SER A 317 1.69 14.11 16.87
C SER A 317 1.06 14.80 18.09
N LYS A 318 0.79 16.10 18.00
CA LYS A 318 0.12 16.86 19.08
C LYS A 318 -1.22 16.26 19.52
N ARG A 319 -1.90 15.52 18.63
CA ARG A 319 -3.22 14.91 18.92
C ARG A 319 -3.13 13.51 19.48
N ILE A 320 -2.00 12.83 19.28
CA ILE A 320 -1.86 11.40 19.62
C ILE A 320 -0.73 11.11 20.62
N GLU A 321 0.13 12.10 20.96
CA GLU A 321 1.29 11.92 21.83
C GLU A 321 0.94 11.43 23.25
N ASN A 322 -0.30 11.69 23.69
CA ASN A 322 -0.80 11.22 25.00
C ASN A 322 -1.27 9.76 24.98
N LEU A 323 -1.36 9.12 23.80
CA LEU A 323 -1.86 7.75 23.69
C LEU A 323 -0.74 6.71 23.90
N ALA A 324 0.43 6.94 23.30
CA ALA A 324 1.62 6.10 23.42
C ALA A 324 2.85 6.80 22.81
N PRO A 325 4.08 6.29 23.03
CA PRO A 325 5.28 6.75 22.35
C PRO A 325 5.12 6.68 20.81
N ILE A 326 5.66 7.67 20.10
CA ILE A 326 5.58 7.76 18.64
C ILE A 326 6.95 7.48 18.04
N VAL A 327 6.99 6.60 17.04
CA VAL A 327 8.17 6.34 16.21
C VAL A 327 7.82 6.61 14.76
N SER A 328 8.70 7.27 14.02
CA SER A 328 8.48 7.61 12.61
C SER A 328 9.49 6.94 11.69
N TYR A 329 8.98 6.36 10.60
CA TYR A 329 9.73 5.82 9.47
C TYR A 329 9.35 6.61 8.21
N PRO A 330 9.94 7.81 8.00
CA PRO A 330 9.48 8.75 6.96
C PRO A 330 9.99 8.43 5.55
N LYS A 331 10.71 7.31 5.35
CA LYS A 331 11.20 6.87 4.06
C LYS A 331 10.26 5.82 3.44
N ASP A 332 10.42 5.58 2.16
CA ASP A 332 9.85 4.42 1.48
C ASP A 332 10.69 3.18 1.81
N TYR A 333 10.06 2.16 2.39
CA TYR A 333 10.68 0.88 2.76
C TYR A 333 10.09 -0.28 1.97
N SER A 334 9.36 -0.02 0.90
CA SER A 334 8.63 -1.07 0.17
C SER A 334 9.57 -2.08 -0.47
N MET A 335 10.68 -1.62 -1.08
CA MET A 335 11.66 -2.52 -1.68
C MET A 335 12.35 -3.38 -0.63
N GLU A 336 12.81 -2.78 0.49
CA GLU A 336 13.42 -3.52 1.58
C GLU A 336 12.47 -4.54 2.21
N ALA A 337 11.19 -4.21 2.30
CA ALA A 337 10.17 -5.11 2.83
C ALA A 337 9.98 -6.34 1.93
N MET A 338 9.93 -6.16 0.60
CA MET A 338 9.86 -7.27 -0.36
C MET A 338 11.09 -8.17 -0.28
N ILE A 339 12.27 -7.57 -0.37
CA ILE A 339 13.56 -8.28 -0.33
C ILE A 339 13.69 -9.09 0.96
N TYR A 340 13.47 -8.46 2.11
CA TYR A 340 13.55 -9.13 3.42
C TYR A 340 12.66 -10.36 3.49
N ASN A 341 11.39 -10.22 3.14
CA ASN A 341 10.42 -11.33 3.29
C ASN A 341 10.70 -12.48 2.30
N VAL A 342 11.03 -12.17 1.04
CA VAL A 342 11.35 -13.21 0.05
C VAL A 342 12.61 -13.96 0.42
N LEU A 343 13.65 -13.29 0.89
CA LEU A 343 14.88 -13.95 1.35
C LEU A 343 14.63 -14.89 2.54
N GLN A 344 13.65 -14.60 3.42
CA GLN A 344 13.28 -15.56 4.47
C GLN A 344 12.75 -16.88 3.89
N VAL A 345 12.08 -16.85 2.76
CA VAL A 345 11.54 -18.06 2.10
C VAL A 345 12.61 -18.75 1.25
N VAL A 346 13.33 -18.01 0.42
CA VAL A 346 14.38 -18.54 -0.47
C VAL A 346 15.50 -19.21 0.34
N ASN A 347 15.85 -18.63 1.50
CA ASN A 347 16.84 -19.18 2.43
C ASN A 347 16.28 -20.28 3.37
N GLY A 348 15.04 -20.73 3.16
CA GLY A 348 14.42 -21.82 3.95
C GLY A 348 14.07 -21.47 5.40
N LYS A 349 14.14 -20.18 5.80
CA LYS A 349 13.80 -19.72 7.16
C LYS A 349 12.28 -19.65 7.38
N LYS A 350 11.49 -19.44 6.31
CA LYS A 350 10.03 -19.46 6.32
C LYS A 350 9.49 -20.32 5.19
N LYS A 351 8.30 -20.86 5.38
CA LYS A 351 7.61 -21.64 4.35
C LYS A 351 6.97 -20.71 3.33
N LEU A 352 7.11 -21.07 2.05
CA LEU A 352 6.31 -20.53 0.97
C LEU A 352 4.84 -20.92 1.18
N LYS A 353 3.92 -20.01 0.96
CA LYS A 353 2.48 -20.25 1.05
C LYS A 353 1.87 -20.53 -0.33
N THR A 354 0.76 -21.25 -0.34
CA THR A 354 -0.03 -21.53 -1.52
C THR A 354 -1.26 -20.62 -1.50
N TYR A 355 -1.55 -19.99 -2.62
CA TYR A 355 -2.76 -19.21 -2.82
C TYR A 355 -3.91 -20.15 -3.19
N ALA A 356 -5.12 -19.97 -2.60
CA ALA A 356 -6.27 -20.85 -2.78
C ALA A 356 -7.56 -20.07 -3.08
#